data_5987bb5ebbc422198f72112eab1c213d
#
_entry.id   5987bb5ebbc422198f72112eab1c213d
#
_cell.length_a   1.000
_cell.length_b   1.000
_cell.length_c   1.000
_cell.angle_alpha   90.00
_cell.angle_beta   90.00
_cell.angle_gamma   90.00
#
_symmetry.space_group_name_H-M   'P 1'
#
loop_
_entity.id
_entity.type
_entity.pdbx_description
1 polymer ?
#
loop_
_entity_poly.entity_id
_entity_poly.type
_entity_poly.pdbx_seq_one_letter_code
_entity_poly.pdbx_strand_id
1 'polypeptide(L)'
;MITWDEKTHDFGDVIQGDRLEHTFRFTNSGTAPLIITNVEVSCGCTTPKGWTRDPLAPGEKSELTVAFNSAGKNGKQVKVATVVSNSVGLDNKVIFSANVLPKLPPQP
;
A
#
# COMPACT_ATOMS: atom_id res chain seq x y z
N MET A 1 -2.00 13.91 -11.76
CA MET A 1 -3.11 13.38 -10.94
C MET A 1 -3.09 11.86 -11.00
N ILE A 2 -3.44 11.22 -9.92
CA ILE A 2 -3.46 9.77 -9.82
C ILE A 2 -4.88 9.33 -9.53
N THR A 3 -5.38 8.38 -10.32
CA THR A 3 -6.68 7.74 -10.08
C THR A 3 -6.45 6.29 -9.72
N TRP A 4 -6.85 5.89 -8.53
CA TRP A 4 -6.72 4.54 -8.03
C TRP A 4 -7.94 3.70 -8.37
N ASP A 5 -7.72 2.44 -8.73
CA ASP A 5 -8.83 1.48 -8.91
C ASP A 5 -9.51 1.20 -7.57
N GLU A 6 -8.72 1.13 -6.50
CA GLU A 6 -9.21 1.10 -5.12
C GLU A 6 -8.23 1.86 -4.24
N LYS A 7 -8.74 2.53 -3.21
CA LYS A 7 -7.92 3.30 -2.27
C LYS A 7 -7.77 2.61 -0.92
N THR A 8 -8.58 1.62 -0.66
CA THR A 8 -8.60 0.90 0.61
C THR A 8 -8.64 -0.60 0.36
N HIS A 9 -8.01 -1.33 1.25
CA HIS A 9 -8.06 -2.79 1.25
C HIS A 9 -8.09 -3.30 2.68
N ASP A 10 -9.00 -4.22 2.96
CA ASP A 10 -9.10 -4.87 4.25
C ASP A 10 -8.68 -6.34 4.10
N PHE A 11 -7.58 -6.70 4.74
CA PHE A 11 -7.11 -8.09 4.75
C PHE A 11 -7.97 -9.00 5.63
N GLY A 12 -8.81 -8.42 6.49
CA GLY A 12 -9.61 -9.18 7.42
C GLY A 12 -8.79 -9.70 8.59
N ASP A 13 -9.18 -10.84 9.13
CA ASP A 13 -8.47 -11.48 10.24
C ASP A 13 -7.23 -12.19 9.74
N VAL A 14 -6.10 -11.89 10.36
CA VAL A 14 -4.81 -12.52 10.05
C VAL A 14 -4.16 -13.00 11.33
N ILE A 15 -3.30 -14.00 11.22
CA ILE A 15 -2.59 -14.54 12.38
C ILE A 15 -1.28 -13.79 12.55
N GLN A 16 -0.95 -13.43 13.77
CA GLN A 16 0.28 -12.74 14.12
C GLN A 16 1.49 -13.48 13.54
N GLY A 17 2.32 -12.77 12.81
CA GLY A 17 3.48 -13.32 12.12
C GLY A 17 3.25 -13.56 10.62
N ASP A 18 2.00 -13.54 10.16
CA ASP A 18 1.71 -13.67 8.74
C ASP A 18 2.23 -12.47 7.97
N ARG A 19 2.71 -12.72 6.77
CA ARG A 19 3.10 -11.68 5.82
C ARG A 19 2.05 -11.59 4.74
N LEU A 20 1.59 -10.37 4.49
CA LEU A 20 0.50 -10.09 3.57
C LEU A 20 0.99 -9.17 2.48
N GLU A 21 0.45 -9.33 1.29
CA GLU A 21 0.73 -8.42 0.18
C GLU A 21 -0.57 -8.08 -0.52
N HIS A 22 -0.64 -6.84 -0.99
CA HIS A 22 -1.74 -6.40 -1.83
C HIS A 22 -1.22 -5.42 -2.86
N THR A 23 -1.72 -5.52 -4.09
CA THR A 23 -1.35 -4.64 -5.18
C THR A 23 -2.48 -3.66 -5.45
N PHE A 24 -2.15 -2.37 -5.31
CA PHE A 24 -3.04 -1.28 -5.68
C PHE A 24 -2.70 -0.82 -7.09
N ARG A 25 -3.68 -0.72 -7.95
CA ARG A 25 -3.50 -0.27 -9.34
C ARG A 25 -3.99 1.15 -9.50
N PHE A 26 -3.27 1.90 -10.32
CA PHE A 26 -3.59 3.30 -10.55
C PHE A 26 -3.30 3.71 -11.98
N THR A 27 -3.88 4.85 -12.37
CA THR A 27 -3.72 5.44 -13.70
C THR A 27 -3.23 6.87 -13.54
N ASN A 28 -2.29 7.29 -14.39
CA ASN A 28 -1.97 8.71 -14.50
C ASN A 28 -3.14 9.40 -15.23
N SER A 29 -4.01 10.03 -14.47
CA SER A 29 -5.19 10.73 -15.01
C SER A 29 -4.95 12.20 -15.28
N GLY A 30 -3.71 12.65 -15.16
CA GLY A 30 -3.34 14.02 -15.47
C GLY A 30 -3.01 14.21 -16.95
N THR A 31 -2.49 15.39 -17.27
CA THR A 31 -2.15 15.77 -18.64
C THR A 31 -0.63 15.84 -18.87
N ALA A 32 0.15 15.58 -17.83
CA ALA A 32 1.61 15.60 -17.89
C ALA A 32 2.16 14.26 -17.39
N PRO A 33 3.39 13.90 -17.75
CA PRO A 33 4.02 12.67 -17.25
C PRO A 33 4.07 12.66 -15.72
N LEU A 34 3.75 11.51 -15.14
CA LEU A 34 3.81 11.29 -13.69
C LEU A 34 5.14 10.65 -13.34
N ILE A 35 5.88 11.28 -12.45
CA ILE A 35 7.17 10.78 -11.97
C ILE A 35 7.03 10.51 -10.48
N ILE A 36 7.14 9.23 -10.09
CA ILE A 36 7.10 8.81 -8.69
C ILE A 36 8.52 8.76 -8.18
N THR A 37 8.81 9.51 -7.13
CA THR A 37 10.15 9.58 -6.55
C THR A 37 10.30 8.70 -5.32
N ASN A 38 9.21 8.46 -4.61
CA ASN A 38 9.24 7.63 -3.40
C ASN A 38 7.83 7.19 -3.03
N VAL A 39 7.76 6.20 -2.15
CA VAL A 39 6.52 5.80 -1.49
C VAL A 39 6.79 5.77 0.00
N GLU A 40 6.09 6.60 0.75
CA GLU A 40 6.21 6.67 2.20
C GLU A 40 5.15 5.81 2.86
N VAL A 41 5.52 5.17 3.96
CA VAL A 41 4.62 4.31 4.71
C VAL A 41 4.55 4.76 6.16
N SER A 42 3.39 4.56 6.79
CA SER A 42 3.15 4.99 8.17
C SER A 42 3.80 4.07 9.22
N CYS A 43 4.36 2.96 8.81
CA CYS A 43 4.91 1.96 9.71
C CYS A 43 6.08 1.24 9.05
N GLY A 44 7.17 1.00 9.81
CA GLY A 44 8.28 0.18 9.35
C GLY A 44 7.93 -1.28 9.07
N CYS A 45 6.74 -1.71 9.47
CA CYS A 45 6.22 -3.05 9.19
C CYS A 45 5.65 -3.20 7.78
N THR A 46 5.59 -2.11 7.03
CA THR A 46 5.06 -2.08 5.67
C THR A 46 6.20 -1.78 4.70
N THR A 47 6.29 -2.56 3.64
CA THR A 47 7.29 -2.36 2.58
C THR A 47 6.57 -2.10 1.26
N PRO A 48 6.74 -0.90 0.67
CA PRO A 48 6.24 -0.65 -0.68
C PRO A 48 7.20 -1.25 -1.70
N LYS A 49 6.65 -1.86 -2.75
CA LYS A 49 7.48 -2.43 -3.82
C LYS A 49 6.71 -2.48 -5.14
N GLY A 50 7.41 -2.77 -6.22
CA GLY A 50 6.79 -2.96 -7.53
C GLY A 50 6.37 -1.68 -8.23
N TRP A 51 6.65 -0.51 -7.66
CA TRP A 51 6.32 0.76 -8.31
C TRP A 51 7.43 1.20 -9.25
N THR A 52 7.04 1.85 -10.33
CA THR A 52 7.98 2.29 -11.35
C THR A 52 8.58 3.65 -11.03
N ARG A 53 9.86 3.84 -11.39
CA ARG A 53 10.53 5.13 -11.34
C ARG A 53 10.55 5.81 -12.71
N ASP A 54 10.12 5.09 -13.75
CA ASP A 54 10.04 5.66 -15.09
C ASP A 54 8.83 6.58 -15.19
N PRO A 55 8.93 7.66 -15.99
CA PRO A 55 7.79 8.53 -16.20
C PRO A 55 6.61 7.77 -16.79
N LEU A 56 5.43 8.01 -16.23
CA LEU A 56 4.18 7.45 -16.74
C LEU A 56 3.47 8.50 -17.58
N ALA A 57 3.22 8.18 -18.83
CA ALA A 57 2.49 9.07 -19.73
C ALA A 57 1.03 9.23 -19.26
N PRO A 58 0.36 10.32 -19.63
CA PRO A 58 -1.05 10.48 -19.34
C PRO A 58 -1.86 9.29 -19.88
N GLY A 59 -2.72 8.73 -19.04
CA GLY A 59 -3.51 7.54 -19.35
C GLY A 59 -2.82 6.22 -19.11
N GLU A 60 -1.53 6.21 -18.83
CA GLU A 60 -0.79 5.00 -18.51
C GLU A 60 -1.15 4.48 -17.13
N LYS A 61 -1.18 3.15 -17.00
CA LYS A 61 -1.49 2.47 -15.74
C LYS A 61 -0.23 1.88 -15.14
N SER A 62 -0.20 1.82 -13.82
CA SER A 62 0.87 1.16 -13.09
C SER A 62 0.30 0.59 -11.80
N GLU A 63 1.19 0.07 -10.95
CA GLU A 63 0.76 -0.56 -9.72
C GLU A 63 1.77 -0.34 -8.61
N LEU A 64 1.27 -0.42 -7.38
CA LEU A 64 2.05 -0.37 -6.15
C LEU A 64 1.65 -1.57 -5.30
N THR A 65 2.62 -2.40 -4.96
CA THR A 65 2.40 -3.51 -4.03
C THR A 65 2.87 -3.10 -2.64
N VAL A 66 2.04 -3.34 -1.64
CA VAL A 66 2.41 -3.14 -0.24
C VAL A 66 2.51 -4.50 0.43
N ALA A 67 3.60 -4.71 1.15
CA ALA A 67 3.82 -5.92 1.95
C ALA A 67 3.75 -5.54 3.42
N PHE A 68 2.92 -6.23 4.18
CA PHE A 68 2.72 -5.99 5.61
C PHE A 68 3.18 -7.21 6.41
N ASN A 69 4.07 -6.98 7.35
CA ASN A 69 4.53 -8.00 8.29
C ASN A 69 3.79 -7.82 9.61
N SER A 70 2.94 -8.77 9.97
CA SER A 70 2.12 -8.71 11.18
C SER A 70 2.85 -9.19 12.44
N ALA A 71 4.12 -9.56 12.35
CA ALA A 71 4.90 -9.98 13.52
C ALA A 71 4.96 -8.86 14.56
N GLY A 72 4.69 -9.20 15.80
CA GLY A 72 4.69 -8.23 16.90
C GLY A 72 3.49 -7.28 16.92
N LYS A 73 2.55 -7.42 16.01
CA LYS A 73 1.33 -6.61 15.98
C LYS A 73 0.19 -7.36 16.67
N ASN A 74 -0.82 -6.61 17.11
CA ASN A 74 -1.97 -7.20 17.80
C ASN A 74 -3.17 -6.28 17.58
N GLY A 75 -4.34 -6.88 17.32
CA GLY A 75 -5.57 -6.14 17.11
C GLY A 75 -5.64 -5.47 15.76
N LYS A 76 -6.55 -4.52 15.63
CA LYS A 76 -6.78 -3.83 14.36
C LYS A 76 -5.62 -2.91 14.01
N GLN A 77 -5.08 -3.10 12.83
CA GLN A 77 -4.00 -2.28 12.28
C GLN A 77 -4.52 -1.55 11.05
N VAL A 78 -4.28 -0.25 10.99
CA VAL A 78 -4.59 0.58 9.82
C VAL A 78 -3.32 1.27 9.40
N LYS A 79 -2.93 1.07 8.14
CA LYS A 79 -1.67 1.58 7.60
C LYS A 79 -1.92 2.38 6.34
N VAL A 80 -1.07 3.34 6.09
CA VAL A 80 -1.19 4.26 4.95
C VAL A 80 0.10 4.20 4.15
N ALA A 81 -0.02 4.10 2.83
CA ALA A 81 1.09 4.28 1.91
C ALA A 81 0.82 5.54 1.08
N THR A 82 1.78 6.43 1.03
CA THR A 82 1.68 7.70 0.33
C THR A 82 2.68 7.74 -0.83
N VAL A 83 2.18 7.95 -2.03
CA VAL A 83 3.02 8.11 -3.22
C VAL A 83 3.53 9.55 -3.28
N VAL A 84 4.85 9.70 -3.28
CA VAL A 84 5.50 11.01 -3.46
C VAL A 84 5.86 11.15 -4.93
N SER A 85 5.29 12.15 -5.57
CA SER A 85 5.46 12.35 -7.02
C SER A 85 5.44 13.84 -7.36
N ASN A 86 5.58 14.12 -8.66
CA ASN A 86 5.42 15.48 -9.17
C ASN A 86 3.95 15.89 -9.33
N SER A 87 3.01 15.02 -8.99
CA SER A 87 1.58 15.32 -9.04
C SER A 87 1.17 16.18 -7.86
N VAL A 88 0.36 17.20 -8.12
CA VAL A 88 -0.24 18.05 -7.10
C VAL A 88 -1.69 17.63 -6.93
N GLY A 89 -1.96 16.71 -6.04
CA GLY A 89 -3.31 16.22 -5.80
C GLY A 89 -3.41 15.59 -4.43
N LEU A 90 -4.64 15.39 -3.97
CA LEU A 90 -4.92 14.82 -2.65
C LEU A 90 -5.06 13.30 -2.69
N ASP A 91 -5.08 12.71 -3.90
CA ASP A 91 -5.38 11.29 -4.08
C ASP A 91 -4.11 10.47 -4.28
N ASN A 92 -3.11 10.72 -3.45
CA ASN A 92 -1.81 10.03 -3.52
C ASN A 92 -1.63 8.98 -2.43
N LYS A 93 -2.69 8.62 -1.72
CA LYS A 93 -2.63 7.69 -0.58
C LYS A 93 -3.52 6.48 -0.81
N VAL A 94 -3.05 5.33 -0.34
CA VAL A 94 -3.86 4.13 -0.19
C VAL A 94 -3.79 3.68 1.26
N ILE A 95 -4.87 3.08 1.74
CA ILE A 95 -5.03 2.65 3.11
C ILE A 95 -5.34 1.16 3.11
N PHE A 96 -4.68 0.42 3.97
CA PHE A 96 -5.03 -0.98 4.18
C PHE A 96 -5.14 -1.27 5.67
N SER A 97 -5.93 -2.29 5.98
CA SER A 97 -6.19 -2.69 7.36
C SER A 97 -6.16 -4.19 7.50
N ALA A 98 -5.86 -4.64 8.71
CA ALA A 98 -5.90 -6.03 9.08
C ALA A 98 -6.23 -6.13 10.56
N ASN A 99 -6.98 -7.17 10.94
CA ASN A 99 -7.21 -7.50 12.33
C ASN A 99 -6.27 -8.63 12.71
N VAL A 100 -5.22 -8.32 13.45
CA VAL A 100 -4.18 -9.29 13.80
C VAL A 100 -4.59 -10.06 15.05
N LEU A 101 -4.79 -11.35 14.89
CA LEU A 101 -5.12 -12.25 15.96
C LEU A 101 -3.84 -12.84 16.57
N PRO A 102 -3.78 -13.02 17.89
CA PRO A 102 -2.59 -13.58 18.50
C PRO A 102 -2.35 -15.00 18.00
N LYS A 103 -1.08 -15.31 17.79
CA LYS A 103 -0.67 -16.66 17.48
C LYS A 103 -0.75 -17.50 18.77
N LEU A 104 -1.62 -18.51 18.75
CA LEU A 104 -1.78 -19.36 19.92
C LEU A 104 -0.54 -20.24 20.09
N PRO A 105 -0.05 -20.41 21.34
CA PRO A 105 1.03 -21.35 21.59
C PRO A 105 0.55 -22.77 21.29
N PRO A 106 1.47 -23.69 20.95
CA PRO A 106 1.10 -25.09 20.76
C PRO A 106 0.42 -25.63 22.01
N GLN A 107 -0.66 -26.38 21.82
CA GLN A 107 -1.34 -27.01 22.92
C GLN A 107 -0.60 -28.28 23.33
N PRO A 108 -0.47 -28.54 24.66
CA PRO A 108 0.15 -29.77 25.12
C PRO A 108 -0.62 -31.01 24.74
#